data_d56d5dbf9b502230a154c0e2a3b20387
#
_entry.id   d56d5dbf9b502230a154c0e2a3b20387
#
_cell.length_a   1.000
_cell.length_b   1.000
_cell.length_c   1.000
_cell.angle_alpha   90.00
_cell.angle_beta   90.00
_cell.angle_gamma   90.00
#
_symmetry.space_group_name_H-M   'P 1'
#
loop_
_entity.id
_entity.type
_entity.pdbx_description
1 polymer ?
#
loop_
_entity_poly.entity_id
_entity_poly.type
_entity_poly.pdbx_seq_one_letter_code
_entity_poly.pdbx_strand_id
1 'polypeptide(L)'
;MTAESAQIELPAPRERRAHGPWSNLALHTIGWRAFQDLCSQVCEVVLGRPVEIFREAQDGGQDAVFLISSGTDAPPIGTVQCKHTSDATRDLKLSDLTAELENVEQLVKADQADTYAFMTNMSVDAPVAAAMRARLRALGVRKPHILGRQYIVRVIRTSARLRALVPQVYGLGDLTSIVDERLSEQSRALLDSWIPKLRTYVPTKAHRDAVNAISNHGVVLLLGNPSSGKSAIGAIVSTIASENPDNTVLALTSPRDFEAGWNPNDPGRFFWIDDAFGSNVLRDDYVQDWASAFSKLRAAIKHGNRFLLTSRKHIYEAARRRLGQRNLAQFADGSAVVDVGELTFEEKAQILYNHVNFGEQSQSWRSSVKPHLAAVAAVHDFLPGIAERLGDSNFTKGLAPRESSLVRFMEEPTEHLIDTVNALDDQLQAALILVYVHQAGFDPSNHDASAAQAVAELTGYSLTKIQDCFAELKGSFLKLSGSKWTFAHPTISDALTDILRQKPHMMAALIRGATTDTILSSFTCEGSPLIRDALVIPAKLDDALVARLGRTPDEWHRNWMLFHFLSYRASEAVFAKTIQQFRICFGALAGKPTSRATIPD
;
A
#
# COMPACT_ATOMS: atom_id res chain seq x y z
N MET A 1 -41.90 6.94 53.14
CA MET A 1 -41.48 7.80 52.03
C MET A 1 -40.70 6.94 51.09
N THR A 2 -41.35 6.43 50.05
CA THR A 2 -40.86 5.50 49.06
C THR A 2 -40.23 6.31 47.90
N ALA A 3 -38.99 6.05 47.56
CA ALA A 3 -38.28 6.64 46.44
C ALA A 3 -38.75 5.96 45.14
N GLU A 4 -39.45 6.72 44.30
CA GLU A 4 -39.81 6.37 42.93
C GLU A 4 -38.54 6.37 42.08
N SER A 5 -38.16 5.21 41.54
CA SER A 5 -37.14 5.05 40.54
C SER A 5 -37.72 5.50 39.16
N ALA A 6 -37.31 6.67 38.71
CA ALA A 6 -37.59 7.13 37.34
C ALA A 6 -36.85 6.23 36.36
N GLN A 7 -37.56 5.39 35.63
CA GLN A 7 -37.07 4.68 34.44
C GLN A 7 -36.91 5.72 33.31
N ILE A 8 -35.66 5.94 32.91
CA ILE A 8 -35.32 6.69 31.71
C ILE A 8 -35.61 5.77 30.52
N GLU A 9 -36.75 5.96 29.87
CA GLU A 9 -37.03 5.36 28.55
C GLU A 9 -36.08 5.95 27.52
N LEU A 10 -35.15 5.10 27.04
CA LEU A 10 -34.33 5.41 25.88
C LEU A 10 -35.25 5.51 24.64
N PRO A 11 -35.20 6.61 23.86
CA PRO A 11 -35.98 6.72 22.65
C PRO A 11 -35.62 5.59 21.69
N ALA A 12 -36.67 4.91 21.16
CA ALA A 12 -36.51 3.87 20.15
C ALA A 12 -35.63 4.38 18.98
N PRO A 13 -34.73 3.54 18.45
CA PRO A 13 -33.85 3.95 17.35
C PRO A 13 -34.74 4.42 16.18
N ARG A 14 -34.65 5.71 15.85
CA ARG A 14 -35.28 6.27 14.67
C ARG A 14 -34.76 5.53 13.45
N GLU A 15 -35.59 4.72 12.82
CA GLU A 15 -35.32 4.18 11.49
C GLU A 15 -34.98 5.35 10.58
N ARG A 16 -33.70 5.48 10.19
CA ARG A 16 -33.31 6.39 9.11
C ARG A 16 -33.93 5.84 7.84
N ARG A 17 -35.07 6.37 7.44
CA ARG A 17 -35.64 6.17 6.11
C ARG A 17 -34.62 6.75 5.12
N ALA A 18 -33.80 5.91 4.57
CA ALA A 18 -32.93 6.25 3.43
C ALA A 18 -33.87 6.40 2.20
N HIS A 19 -34.48 7.55 2.05
CA HIS A 19 -35.17 7.93 0.84
C HIS A 19 -34.14 8.45 -0.18
N GLY A 20 -33.45 7.53 -0.83
CA GLY A 20 -32.62 7.81 -1.99
C GLY A 20 -33.14 7.02 -3.20
N PRO A 21 -32.81 7.40 -4.43
CA PRO A 21 -33.23 6.69 -5.65
C PRO A 21 -32.78 5.21 -5.68
N TRP A 22 -31.88 4.81 -4.79
CA TRP A 22 -31.37 3.45 -4.58
C TRP A 22 -32.15 2.64 -3.55
N SER A 23 -33.26 3.13 -3.04
CA SER A 23 -34.02 2.45 -1.98
C SER A 23 -34.70 1.17 -2.47
N ASN A 24 -34.99 1.01 -3.76
CA ASN A 24 -35.64 -0.16 -4.34
C ASN A 24 -34.82 -0.67 -5.54
N LEU A 25 -34.22 -1.87 -5.39
CA LEU A 25 -33.63 -2.57 -6.52
C LEU A 25 -34.75 -3.09 -7.41
N ALA A 26 -34.76 -2.66 -8.68
CA ALA A 26 -35.74 -3.07 -9.67
C ALA A 26 -35.44 -4.45 -10.24
N LEU A 27 -35.45 -5.51 -9.41
CA LEU A 27 -35.09 -6.87 -9.77
C LEU A 27 -35.94 -7.46 -10.90
N HIS A 28 -37.08 -6.84 -11.25
CA HIS A 28 -37.94 -7.25 -12.38
C HIS A 28 -37.36 -6.82 -13.74
N THR A 29 -36.41 -5.87 -13.77
CA THR A 29 -35.82 -5.34 -15.00
C THR A 29 -34.60 -6.11 -15.46
N ILE A 30 -33.98 -6.91 -14.58
CA ILE A 30 -32.87 -7.78 -14.95
C ILE A 30 -33.42 -9.04 -15.60
N GLY A 31 -32.71 -9.58 -16.59
CA GLY A 31 -33.08 -10.85 -17.21
C GLY A 31 -33.06 -12.01 -16.19
N TRP A 32 -33.87 -13.05 -16.43
CA TRP A 32 -33.94 -14.21 -15.54
C TRP A 32 -32.55 -14.83 -15.26
N ARG A 33 -31.64 -14.84 -16.22
CA ARG A 33 -30.29 -15.37 -16.08
C ARG A 33 -29.43 -14.55 -15.11
N ALA A 34 -29.43 -13.22 -15.27
CA ALA A 34 -28.74 -12.33 -14.34
C ALA A 34 -29.36 -12.40 -12.93
N PHE A 35 -30.68 -12.64 -12.85
CA PHE A 35 -31.33 -12.89 -11.57
C PHE A 35 -30.90 -14.22 -10.92
N GLN A 36 -30.73 -15.28 -11.69
CA GLN A 36 -30.21 -16.57 -11.22
C GLN A 36 -28.79 -16.43 -10.67
N ASP A 37 -27.90 -15.75 -11.41
CA ASP A 37 -26.53 -15.47 -10.95
C ASP A 37 -26.51 -14.68 -9.65
N LEU A 38 -27.35 -13.64 -9.54
CA LEU A 38 -27.50 -12.85 -8.33
C LEU A 38 -28.01 -13.70 -7.15
N CYS A 39 -29.00 -14.56 -7.38
CA CYS A 39 -29.56 -15.46 -6.36
C CYS A 39 -28.51 -16.43 -5.82
N SER A 40 -27.66 -16.97 -6.67
CA SER A 40 -26.58 -17.86 -6.26
C SER A 40 -25.60 -17.17 -5.33
N GLN A 41 -25.18 -15.94 -5.65
CA GLN A 41 -24.31 -15.12 -4.80
C GLN A 41 -24.99 -14.74 -3.47
N VAL A 42 -26.30 -14.45 -3.50
CA VAL A 42 -27.08 -14.20 -2.28
C VAL A 42 -27.15 -15.45 -1.40
N CYS A 43 -27.33 -16.63 -2.00
CA CYS A 43 -27.33 -17.90 -1.29
C CYS A 43 -25.99 -18.19 -0.62
N GLU A 44 -24.86 -17.97 -1.30
CA GLU A 44 -23.54 -18.12 -0.70
C GLU A 44 -23.38 -17.28 0.57
N VAL A 45 -23.82 -16.01 0.51
CA VAL A 45 -23.74 -15.09 1.66
C VAL A 45 -24.67 -15.50 2.80
N VAL A 46 -25.89 -15.94 2.48
CA VAL A 46 -26.93 -16.28 3.49
C VAL A 46 -26.64 -17.62 4.17
N LEU A 47 -26.19 -18.59 3.41
CA LEU A 47 -26.03 -19.97 3.89
C LEU A 47 -24.57 -20.31 4.24
N GLY A 48 -23.62 -19.44 3.86
CA GLY A 48 -22.19 -19.60 4.16
C GLY A 48 -21.58 -20.84 3.48
N ARG A 49 -22.10 -21.21 2.30
CA ARG A 49 -21.68 -22.40 1.56
C ARG A 49 -21.49 -22.08 0.09
N PRO A 50 -20.52 -22.70 -0.61
CA PRO A 50 -20.36 -22.59 -2.04
C PRO A 50 -21.61 -23.05 -2.80
N VAL A 51 -21.94 -22.34 -3.88
CA VAL A 51 -23.08 -22.63 -4.76
C VAL A 51 -22.56 -22.83 -6.18
N GLU A 52 -22.85 -23.97 -6.78
CA GLU A 52 -22.56 -24.26 -8.19
C GLU A 52 -23.81 -24.01 -9.04
N ILE A 53 -23.64 -23.27 -10.15
CA ILE A 53 -24.72 -22.88 -11.06
C ILE A 53 -24.69 -23.78 -12.27
N PHE A 54 -25.86 -24.34 -12.66
CA PHE A 54 -26.00 -25.16 -13.85
C PHE A 54 -26.48 -24.33 -15.05
N ARG A 55 -26.06 -24.77 -16.26
CA ARG A 55 -26.60 -24.24 -17.52
C ARG A 55 -27.94 -24.86 -17.82
N GLU A 56 -28.84 -24.05 -18.40
CA GLU A 56 -30.09 -24.53 -18.96
C GLU A 56 -29.89 -25.62 -20.00
N ALA A 57 -30.62 -26.65 -19.92
CA ALA A 57 -31.13 -27.56 -20.94
C ALA A 57 -31.41 -28.95 -20.40
N GLN A 58 -30.84 -29.38 -19.26
CA GLN A 58 -31.05 -30.69 -18.64
C GLN A 58 -30.69 -30.66 -17.14
N ASP A 59 -31.17 -29.66 -16.43
CA ASP A 59 -30.85 -29.41 -15.02
C ASP A 59 -31.71 -30.21 -14.02
N GLY A 60 -32.65 -31.03 -14.52
CA GLY A 60 -33.54 -31.82 -13.64
C GLY A 60 -34.36 -30.97 -12.65
N GLY A 61 -34.56 -29.67 -12.94
CA GLY A 61 -35.26 -28.73 -12.05
C GLY A 61 -34.34 -28.10 -11.01
N GLN A 62 -33.06 -28.01 -11.29
CA GLN A 62 -32.07 -27.34 -10.43
C GLN A 62 -31.43 -26.16 -11.16
N ASP A 63 -31.64 -24.94 -10.68
CA ASP A 63 -30.95 -23.74 -11.17
C ASP A 63 -29.51 -23.65 -10.60
N ALA A 64 -29.33 -24.11 -9.36
CA ALA A 64 -28.00 -24.23 -8.72
C ALA A 64 -28.05 -25.23 -7.56
N VAL A 65 -26.88 -25.69 -7.10
CA VAL A 65 -26.75 -26.67 -6.00
C VAL A 65 -25.78 -26.17 -4.92
N PHE A 66 -26.02 -26.64 -3.71
CA PHE A 66 -25.11 -26.39 -2.58
C PHE A 66 -24.06 -27.47 -2.47
N LEU A 67 -22.79 -27.08 -2.33
CA LEU A 67 -21.68 -28.00 -2.12
C LEU A 67 -21.31 -28.08 -0.63
N ILE A 68 -20.65 -29.17 -0.22
CA ILE A 68 -20.12 -29.31 1.16
C ILE A 68 -18.92 -28.39 1.35
N SER A 69 -18.04 -28.33 0.34
CA SER A 69 -16.89 -27.40 0.29
C SER A 69 -16.45 -27.18 -1.16
N SER A 70 -15.73 -26.11 -1.43
CA SER A 70 -15.17 -25.84 -2.76
C SER A 70 -14.19 -26.95 -3.16
N GLY A 71 -14.38 -27.56 -4.34
CA GLY A 71 -13.45 -28.53 -4.92
C GLY A 71 -13.59 -29.97 -4.43
N THR A 72 -14.72 -30.34 -3.83
CA THR A 72 -14.99 -31.75 -3.48
C THR A 72 -15.92 -32.42 -4.52
N ASP A 73 -15.62 -33.66 -4.90
CA ASP A 73 -16.50 -34.52 -5.72
C ASP A 73 -17.71 -35.06 -4.91
N ALA A 74 -17.99 -34.49 -3.75
CA ALA A 74 -19.10 -34.90 -2.91
C ALA A 74 -20.43 -34.47 -3.56
N PRO A 75 -21.50 -35.32 -3.46
CA PRO A 75 -22.80 -34.96 -4.01
C PRO A 75 -23.34 -33.69 -3.36
N PRO A 76 -24.10 -32.88 -4.13
CA PRO A 76 -24.72 -31.67 -3.60
C PRO A 76 -25.70 -32.00 -2.47
N ILE A 77 -25.71 -31.20 -1.41
CA ILE A 77 -26.56 -31.40 -0.22
C ILE A 77 -27.85 -30.60 -0.25
N GLY A 78 -28.07 -29.83 -1.32
CA GLY A 78 -29.27 -29.00 -1.45
C GLY A 78 -29.37 -28.31 -2.78
N THR A 79 -30.53 -27.77 -3.06
CA THR A 79 -30.91 -27.16 -4.33
C THR A 79 -31.36 -25.73 -4.17
N VAL A 80 -31.00 -24.87 -5.11
CA VAL A 80 -31.54 -23.51 -5.31
C VAL A 80 -32.45 -23.52 -6.52
N GLN A 81 -33.68 -23.04 -6.37
CA GLN A 81 -34.62 -22.79 -7.44
C GLN A 81 -34.95 -21.33 -7.54
N CYS A 82 -34.79 -20.74 -8.72
CA CYS A 82 -35.04 -19.34 -8.98
C CYS A 82 -36.28 -19.12 -9.83
N LYS A 83 -37.18 -18.25 -9.41
CA LYS A 83 -38.37 -17.86 -10.19
C LYS A 83 -38.40 -16.37 -10.41
N HIS A 84 -38.22 -15.94 -11.66
CA HIS A 84 -38.18 -14.55 -12.06
C HIS A 84 -39.48 -14.14 -12.76
N THR A 85 -39.91 -12.88 -12.52
CA THR A 85 -41.01 -12.23 -13.27
C THR A 85 -40.58 -10.83 -13.70
N SER A 86 -41.00 -10.41 -14.90
CA SER A 86 -40.85 -9.03 -15.37
C SER A 86 -41.93 -8.07 -14.80
N ASP A 87 -42.97 -8.61 -14.15
CA ASP A 87 -44.00 -7.83 -13.51
C ASP A 87 -43.55 -7.33 -12.12
N ALA A 88 -43.38 -6.02 -11.98
CA ALA A 88 -42.93 -5.37 -10.76
C ALA A 88 -43.92 -5.52 -9.57
N THR A 89 -45.20 -5.80 -9.86
CA THR A 89 -46.29 -5.82 -8.88
C THR A 89 -46.74 -7.19 -8.46
N ARG A 90 -46.22 -8.23 -9.12
CA ARG A 90 -46.63 -9.62 -8.88
C ARG A 90 -46.19 -10.11 -7.51
N ASP A 91 -47.18 -10.66 -6.77
CA ASP A 91 -46.96 -11.34 -5.50
C ASP A 91 -46.87 -12.86 -5.70
N LEU A 92 -46.04 -13.50 -4.86
CA LEU A 92 -45.87 -14.95 -4.85
C LEU A 92 -47.13 -15.63 -4.33
N LYS A 93 -47.64 -16.65 -5.05
CA LYS A 93 -48.80 -17.47 -4.66
C LYS A 93 -48.35 -18.92 -4.40
N LEU A 94 -49.14 -19.64 -3.61
CA LEU A 94 -48.90 -21.09 -3.36
C LEU A 94 -48.91 -21.91 -4.66
N SER A 95 -49.68 -21.52 -5.65
CA SER A 95 -49.74 -22.12 -6.98
C SER A 95 -48.39 -22.02 -7.73
N ASP A 96 -47.57 -21.03 -7.44
CA ASP A 96 -46.25 -20.90 -8.07
C ASP A 96 -45.27 -22.00 -7.65
N LEU A 97 -45.45 -22.61 -6.47
CA LEU A 97 -44.73 -23.77 -6.02
C LEU A 97 -45.27 -25.09 -6.62
N THR A 98 -46.54 -25.13 -6.99
CA THR A 98 -47.17 -26.39 -7.44
C THR A 98 -46.51 -26.97 -8.65
N ALA A 99 -46.04 -26.17 -9.57
CA ALA A 99 -45.30 -26.62 -10.77
C ALA A 99 -43.94 -27.28 -10.45
N GLU A 100 -43.37 -26.97 -9.27
CA GLU A 100 -42.03 -27.47 -8.85
C GLU A 100 -42.13 -28.73 -7.96
N LEU A 101 -43.32 -29.12 -7.48
CA LEU A 101 -43.46 -30.18 -6.47
C LEU A 101 -42.96 -31.53 -6.95
N GLU A 102 -43.18 -31.88 -8.23
CA GLU A 102 -42.70 -33.14 -8.82
C GLU A 102 -41.18 -33.17 -8.87
N ASN A 103 -40.55 -32.06 -9.26
CA ASN A 103 -39.10 -31.93 -9.27
C ASN A 103 -38.52 -32.03 -7.84
N VAL A 104 -39.13 -31.37 -6.87
CA VAL A 104 -38.71 -31.44 -5.46
C VAL A 104 -38.79 -32.87 -4.93
N GLU A 105 -39.84 -33.62 -5.28
CA GLU A 105 -39.98 -35.03 -4.86
C GLU A 105 -38.86 -35.91 -5.43
N GLN A 106 -38.47 -35.69 -6.68
CA GLN A 106 -37.34 -36.39 -7.30
C GLN A 106 -36.01 -36.04 -6.63
N LEU A 107 -35.79 -34.75 -6.34
CA LEU A 107 -34.58 -34.26 -5.64
C LEU A 107 -34.46 -34.81 -4.21
N VAL A 108 -35.60 -34.94 -3.50
CA VAL A 108 -35.63 -35.58 -2.18
C VAL A 108 -35.27 -37.07 -2.27
N LYS A 109 -35.80 -37.80 -3.28
CA LYS A 109 -35.44 -39.21 -3.52
C LYS A 109 -33.97 -39.41 -3.89
N ALA A 110 -33.34 -38.38 -4.53
CA ALA A 110 -31.93 -38.38 -4.90
C ALA A 110 -31.00 -37.88 -3.77
N ASP A 111 -31.52 -37.54 -2.59
CA ASP A 111 -30.80 -36.96 -1.44
C ASP A 111 -30.15 -35.61 -1.73
N GLN A 112 -30.73 -34.85 -2.67
CA GLN A 112 -30.23 -33.52 -3.14
C GLN A 112 -31.05 -32.32 -2.63
N ALA A 113 -32.00 -32.54 -1.72
CA ALA A 113 -32.90 -31.52 -1.21
C ALA A 113 -32.93 -31.43 0.33
N ASP A 114 -31.84 -31.76 1.05
CA ASP A 114 -31.76 -31.52 2.49
C ASP A 114 -32.03 -30.02 2.80
N THR A 115 -31.41 -29.16 2.01
CA THR A 115 -31.68 -27.71 1.99
C THR A 115 -32.27 -27.35 0.63
N TYR A 116 -33.44 -26.71 0.63
CA TYR A 116 -34.08 -26.23 -0.59
C TYR A 116 -34.39 -24.77 -0.48
N ALA A 117 -33.78 -23.92 -1.33
CA ALA A 117 -33.96 -22.49 -1.38
C ALA A 117 -34.78 -22.08 -2.62
N PHE A 118 -36.02 -21.68 -2.40
CA PHE A 118 -36.85 -21.08 -3.45
C PHE A 118 -36.67 -19.56 -3.41
N MET A 119 -36.12 -18.98 -4.46
CA MET A 119 -35.79 -17.57 -4.59
C MET A 119 -36.62 -16.89 -5.66
N THR A 120 -37.11 -15.68 -5.37
CA THR A 120 -37.94 -14.97 -6.34
C THR A 120 -37.84 -13.44 -6.17
N ASN A 121 -37.99 -12.71 -7.27
CA ASN A 121 -38.14 -11.24 -7.26
C ASN A 121 -39.58 -10.77 -6.99
N MET A 122 -40.50 -11.70 -6.73
CA MET A 122 -41.86 -11.39 -6.29
C MET A 122 -41.90 -11.00 -4.80
N SER A 123 -42.91 -10.25 -4.39
CA SER A 123 -43.18 -10.01 -2.96
C SER A 123 -43.74 -11.30 -2.33
N VAL A 124 -43.38 -11.57 -1.09
CA VAL A 124 -43.78 -12.79 -0.38
C VAL A 124 -44.41 -12.44 0.94
N ASP A 125 -45.66 -12.81 1.13
CA ASP A 125 -46.41 -12.66 2.38
C ASP A 125 -46.10 -13.79 3.35
N ALA A 126 -46.08 -13.49 4.64
CA ALA A 126 -45.78 -14.46 5.69
C ALA A 126 -46.63 -15.74 5.67
N PRO A 127 -47.98 -15.67 5.48
CA PRO A 127 -48.84 -16.86 5.36
C PRO A 127 -48.47 -17.73 4.16
N VAL A 128 -48.19 -17.15 2.98
CA VAL A 128 -47.79 -17.85 1.78
C VAL A 128 -46.46 -18.55 1.99
N ALA A 129 -45.48 -17.85 2.54
CA ALA A 129 -44.18 -18.47 2.85
C ALA A 129 -44.26 -19.62 3.86
N ALA A 130 -45.15 -19.51 4.87
CA ALA A 130 -45.38 -20.56 5.84
C ALA A 130 -46.02 -21.80 5.19
N ALA A 131 -47.04 -21.59 4.36
CA ALA A 131 -47.71 -22.69 3.61
C ALA A 131 -46.74 -23.39 2.65
N MET A 132 -45.91 -22.65 1.90
CA MET A 132 -44.91 -23.22 1.01
C MET A 132 -43.89 -24.06 1.78
N ARG A 133 -43.35 -23.55 2.90
CA ARG A 133 -42.42 -24.30 3.76
C ARG A 133 -43.06 -25.58 4.33
N ALA A 134 -44.32 -25.50 4.74
CA ALA A 134 -45.07 -26.68 5.23
C ALA A 134 -45.19 -27.76 4.13
N ARG A 135 -45.51 -27.33 2.91
CA ARG A 135 -45.61 -28.25 1.76
C ARG A 135 -44.28 -28.92 1.42
N LEU A 136 -43.19 -28.17 1.38
CA LEU A 136 -41.85 -28.70 1.13
C LEU A 136 -41.40 -29.66 2.23
N ARG A 137 -41.70 -29.39 3.49
CA ARG A 137 -41.42 -30.33 4.60
C ARG A 137 -42.23 -31.62 4.48
N ALA A 138 -43.47 -31.55 4.01
CA ALA A 138 -44.30 -32.73 3.79
C ALA A 138 -43.75 -33.65 2.70
N LEU A 139 -42.93 -33.10 1.76
CA LEU A 139 -42.19 -33.88 0.75
C LEU A 139 -40.87 -34.44 1.22
N GLY A 140 -40.40 -34.06 2.45
CA GLY A 140 -39.14 -34.55 3.01
C GLY A 140 -37.99 -33.54 3.03
N VAL A 141 -38.21 -32.29 2.58
CA VAL A 141 -37.19 -31.25 2.66
C VAL A 141 -36.97 -30.84 4.12
N ARG A 142 -35.76 -30.97 4.65
CA ARG A 142 -35.45 -30.65 6.06
C ARG A 142 -35.38 -29.16 6.30
N LYS A 143 -34.72 -28.38 5.39
CA LYS A 143 -34.46 -26.97 5.52
C LYS A 143 -35.00 -26.16 4.33
N PRO A 144 -36.33 -25.92 4.28
CA PRO A 144 -36.91 -25.13 3.21
C PRO A 144 -36.75 -23.61 3.48
N HIS A 145 -36.18 -22.88 2.53
CA HIS A 145 -36.05 -21.42 2.52
C HIS A 145 -36.92 -20.85 1.41
N ILE A 146 -37.74 -19.84 1.75
CA ILE A 146 -38.54 -19.06 0.79
C ILE A 146 -38.05 -17.62 0.89
N LEU A 147 -37.32 -17.16 -0.14
CA LEU A 147 -36.59 -15.92 -0.17
C LEU A 147 -37.17 -15.00 -1.26
N GLY A 148 -38.03 -14.09 -0.86
CA GLY A 148 -38.66 -13.14 -1.76
C GLY A 148 -37.87 -11.85 -1.93
N ARG A 149 -38.41 -10.94 -2.78
CA ARG A 149 -37.79 -9.65 -3.14
C ARG A 149 -37.30 -8.87 -1.94
N GLN A 150 -38.11 -8.70 -0.90
CA GLN A 150 -37.75 -7.92 0.27
C GLN A 150 -36.56 -8.48 1.02
N TYR A 151 -36.49 -9.81 1.11
CA TYR A 151 -35.37 -10.50 1.75
C TYR A 151 -34.08 -10.34 0.92
N ILE A 152 -34.14 -10.60 -0.39
CA ILE A 152 -32.99 -10.49 -1.31
C ILE A 152 -32.45 -9.06 -1.27
N VAL A 153 -33.29 -8.04 -1.42
CA VAL A 153 -32.90 -6.62 -1.36
C VAL A 153 -32.25 -6.26 -0.02
N ARG A 154 -32.80 -6.77 1.10
CA ARG A 154 -32.21 -6.57 2.42
C ARG A 154 -30.79 -7.17 2.51
N VAL A 155 -30.60 -8.41 2.07
CA VAL A 155 -29.31 -9.08 2.08
C VAL A 155 -28.29 -8.32 1.21
N ILE A 156 -28.68 -7.90 0.00
CA ILE A 156 -27.83 -7.10 -0.87
C ILE A 156 -27.40 -5.80 -0.17
N ARG A 157 -28.32 -5.10 0.50
CA ARG A 157 -28.03 -3.85 1.21
C ARG A 157 -27.09 -4.03 2.39
N THR A 158 -27.13 -5.16 3.07
CA THR A 158 -26.28 -5.43 4.25
C THR A 158 -24.91 -5.98 3.89
N SER A 159 -24.75 -6.56 2.70
CA SER A 159 -23.48 -7.12 2.23
C SER A 159 -22.75 -6.16 1.29
N ALA A 160 -21.52 -5.76 1.63
CA ALA A 160 -20.68 -4.93 0.76
C ALA A 160 -20.36 -5.64 -0.56
N ARG A 161 -20.03 -6.94 -0.51
CA ARG A 161 -19.78 -7.79 -1.68
C ARG A 161 -20.97 -7.80 -2.64
N LEU A 162 -22.18 -8.01 -2.14
CA LEU A 162 -23.37 -8.05 -3.00
C LEU A 162 -23.72 -6.68 -3.57
N ARG A 163 -23.51 -5.59 -2.81
CA ARG A 163 -23.71 -4.23 -3.34
C ARG A 163 -22.76 -3.93 -4.51
N ALA A 164 -21.53 -4.40 -4.46
CA ALA A 164 -20.56 -4.23 -5.54
C ALA A 164 -20.96 -4.96 -6.84
N LEU A 165 -21.70 -6.09 -6.73
CA LEU A 165 -22.20 -6.85 -7.89
C LEU A 165 -23.43 -6.22 -8.57
N VAL A 166 -24.17 -5.36 -7.88
CA VAL A 166 -25.42 -4.78 -8.43
C VAL A 166 -25.20 -4.04 -9.76
N PRO A 167 -24.19 -3.18 -9.95
CA PRO A 167 -23.94 -2.55 -11.25
C PRO A 167 -23.69 -3.55 -12.37
N GLN A 168 -22.95 -4.62 -12.11
CA GLN A 168 -22.67 -5.68 -13.09
C GLN A 168 -23.95 -6.40 -13.52
N VAL A 169 -24.81 -6.76 -12.56
CA VAL A 169 -26.08 -7.42 -12.80
C VAL A 169 -27.01 -6.57 -13.68
N TYR A 170 -26.92 -5.23 -13.57
CA TYR A 170 -27.66 -4.29 -14.42
C TYR A 170 -26.93 -3.91 -15.72
N GLY A 171 -25.81 -4.56 -16.04
CA GLY A 171 -25.04 -4.29 -17.26
C GLY A 171 -24.28 -2.95 -17.24
N LEU A 172 -24.10 -2.34 -16.08
CA LEU A 172 -23.38 -1.07 -15.93
C LEU A 172 -21.87 -1.26 -15.71
N GLY A 173 -21.39 -2.50 -15.68
CA GLY A 173 -20.01 -2.81 -15.31
C GLY A 173 -19.74 -2.61 -13.81
N ASP A 174 -18.51 -2.82 -13.39
CA ASP A 174 -18.10 -2.60 -12.00
C ASP A 174 -17.60 -1.16 -11.82
N LEU A 175 -18.51 -0.27 -11.44
CA LEU A 175 -18.20 1.15 -11.20
C LEU A 175 -17.43 1.37 -9.89
N THR A 176 -17.50 0.42 -8.95
CA THR A 176 -16.83 0.54 -7.64
C THR A 176 -15.36 0.12 -7.71
N SER A 177 -15.01 -0.75 -8.65
CA SER A 177 -13.66 -1.30 -8.81
C SER A 177 -12.70 -0.33 -9.48
N ILE A 178 -13.15 0.59 -10.31
CA ILE A 178 -12.28 1.44 -11.15
C ILE A 178 -11.26 2.25 -10.33
N VAL A 179 -11.60 2.70 -9.12
CA VAL A 179 -10.69 3.45 -8.25
C VAL A 179 -9.86 2.51 -7.37
N ASP A 180 -10.45 1.44 -6.85
CA ASP A 180 -9.80 0.47 -5.97
C ASP A 180 -8.87 -0.47 -6.75
N GLU A 181 -9.22 -0.88 -7.97
CA GLU A 181 -8.40 -1.73 -8.84
C GLU A 181 -7.06 -1.08 -9.18
N ARG A 182 -7.04 0.21 -9.47
CA ARG A 182 -5.80 0.91 -9.83
C ARG A 182 -4.75 0.82 -8.72
N LEU A 183 -5.13 1.07 -7.47
CA LEU A 183 -4.21 0.94 -6.32
C LEU A 183 -3.81 -0.51 -6.09
N SER A 184 -4.73 -1.45 -6.28
CA SER A 184 -4.46 -2.89 -6.15
C SER A 184 -3.53 -3.37 -7.25
N GLU A 185 -3.73 -2.98 -8.50
CA GLU A 185 -2.86 -3.33 -9.62
C GLU A 185 -1.46 -2.73 -9.49
N GLN A 186 -1.36 -1.46 -9.07
CA GLN A 186 -0.07 -0.83 -8.76
C GLN A 186 0.66 -1.57 -7.64
N SER A 187 -0.06 -1.96 -6.60
CA SER A 187 0.48 -2.73 -5.48
C SER A 187 0.95 -4.11 -5.92
N ARG A 188 0.18 -4.80 -6.76
CA ARG A 188 0.56 -6.09 -7.32
C ARG A 188 1.83 -5.98 -8.17
N ALA A 189 1.90 -5.01 -9.07
CA ALA A 189 3.10 -4.77 -9.89
C ALA A 189 4.34 -4.48 -9.02
N LEU A 190 4.18 -3.75 -7.91
CA LEU A 190 5.26 -3.52 -6.95
C LEU A 190 5.68 -4.83 -6.26
N LEU A 191 4.75 -5.64 -5.78
CA LEU A 191 5.04 -6.92 -5.13
C LEU A 191 5.68 -7.91 -6.10
N ASP A 192 5.21 -7.99 -7.35
CA ASP A 192 5.79 -8.83 -8.40
C ASP A 192 7.27 -8.51 -8.64
N SER A 193 7.68 -7.25 -8.48
CA SER A 193 9.08 -6.85 -8.58
C SER A 193 9.98 -7.45 -7.49
N TRP A 194 9.43 -7.95 -6.40
CA TRP A 194 10.13 -8.61 -5.30
C TRP A 194 10.25 -10.13 -5.46
N ILE A 195 9.46 -10.75 -6.34
CA ILE A 195 9.49 -12.21 -6.56
C ILE A 195 10.91 -12.75 -6.85
N PRO A 196 11.73 -12.11 -7.71
CA PRO A 196 13.09 -12.58 -7.95
C PRO A 196 13.98 -12.58 -6.69
N LYS A 197 13.73 -11.69 -5.75
CA LYS A 197 14.48 -11.54 -4.49
C LYS A 197 14.13 -12.61 -3.45
N LEU A 198 13.05 -13.37 -3.64
CA LEU A 198 12.68 -14.48 -2.75
C LEU A 198 13.78 -15.55 -2.65
N ARG A 199 14.57 -15.75 -3.71
CA ARG A 199 15.67 -16.74 -3.71
C ARG A 199 16.79 -16.41 -2.72
N THR A 200 16.99 -15.13 -2.43
CA THR A 200 18.05 -14.66 -1.52
C THR A 200 17.52 -14.34 -0.14
N TYR A 201 16.19 -14.26 0.03
CA TYR A 201 15.56 -13.88 1.28
C TYR A 201 15.74 -14.94 2.37
N VAL A 202 15.99 -14.46 3.59
CA VAL A 202 16.11 -15.29 4.80
C VAL A 202 15.08 -14.82 5.82
N PRO A 203 14.14 -15.70 6.26
CA PRO A 203 13.19 -15.35 7.34
C PRO A 203 13.93 -15.19 8.67
N THR A 204 14.28 -13.96 9.00
CA THR A 204 14.99 -13.60 10.24
C THR A 204 14.05 -13.59 11.46
N LYS A 205 14.63 -13.43 12.67
CA LYS A 205 13.84 -13.18 13.89
C LYS A 205 12.91 -11.98 13.70
N ALA A 206 13.41 -10.88 13.12
CA ALA A 206 12.60 -9.69 12.86
C ALA A 206 11.40 -9.97 11.92
N HIS A 207 11.56 -10.86 10.93
CA HIS A 207 10.43 -11.30 10.11
C HIS A 207 9.35 -12.01 10.95
N ARG A 208 9.75 -12.97 11.80
CA ARG A 208 8.83 -13.71 12.67
C ARG A 208 8.14 -12.78 13.67
N ASP A 209 8.89 -11.86 14.26
CA ASP A 209 8.36 -10.87 15.21
C ASP A 209 7.36 -9.92 14.52
N ALA A 210 7.63 -9.53 13.26
CA ALA A 210 6.71 -8.72 12.45
C ALA A 210 5.38 -9.44 12.20
N VAL A 211 5.41 -10.71 11.80
CA VAL A 211 4.21 -11.52 11.58
C VAL A 211 3.42 -11.67 12.89
N ASN A 212 4.10 -11.92 14.00
CA ASN A 212 3.46 -12.03 15.33
C ASN A 212 2.82 -10.70 15.75
N ALA A 213 3.51 -9.57 15.54
CA ALA A 213 2.97 -8.25 15.87
C ALA A 213 1.72 -7.92 15.04
N ILE A 214 1.73 -8.21 13.74
CA ILE A 214 0.56 -8.02 12.86
C ILE A 214 -0.61 -8.90 13.32
N SER A 215 -0.35 -10.15 13.69
CA SER A 215 -1.39 -11.08 14.13
C SER A 215 -2.02 -10.64 15.47
N ASN A 216 -1.22 -10.18 16.42
CA ASN A 216 -1.67 -9.82 17.76
C ASN A 216 -2.23 -8.40 17.87
N HIS A 217 -1.62 -7.43 17.16
CA HIS A 217 -1.94 -6.00 17.29
C HIS A 217 -2.59 -5.41 16.05
N GLY A 218 -2.63 -6.14 14.92
CA GLY A 218 -3.13 -5.64 13.64
C GLY A 218 -2.21 -4.62 12.95
N VAL A 219 -1.07 -4.30 13.58
CA VAL A 219 -0.10 -3.32 13.05
C VAL A 219 1.31 -3.70 13.49
N VAL A 220 2.29 -3.40 12.63
CA VAL A 220 3.72 -3.44 12.98
C VAL A 220 4.44 -2.23 12.39
N LEU A 221 5.41 -1.71 13.13
CA LEU A 221 6.37 -0.72 12.67
C LEU A 221 7.77 -1.33 12.68
N LEU A 222 8.35 -1.50 11.48
CA LEU A 222 9.72 -1.99 11.31
C LEU A 222 10.70 -0.81 11.39
N LEU A 223 11.61 -0.85 12.34
CA LEU A 223 12.66 0.15 12.50
C LEU A 223 14.03 -0.44 12.16
N GLY A 224 14.87 0.36 11.53
CA GLY A 224 16.26 -0.05 11.25
C GLY A 224 17.00 0.96 10.41
N ASN A 225 18.32 0.75 10.28
CA ASN A 225 19.18 1.55 9.44
C ASN A 225 18.88 1.37 7.94
N PRO A 226 19.35 2.25 7.06
CA PRO A 226 19.37 1.96 5.63
C PRO A 226 19.99 0.58 5.36
N SER A 227 19.52 -0.12 4.34
CA SER A 227 20.04 -1.45 3.96
C SER A 227 19.83 -2.59 4.98
N SER A 228 19.08 -2.39 6.06
CA SER A 228 18.83 -3.43 7.09
C SER A 228 17.81 -4.50 6.68
N GLY A 229 17.11 -4.35 5.54
CA GLY A 229 16.14 -5.33 5.06
C GLY A 229 14.67 -5.03 5.41
N LYS A 230 14.33 -3.84 5.96
CA LYS A 230 12.94 -3.46 6.29
C LYS A 230 11.96 -3.65 5.13
N SER A 231 12.28 -3.06 3.97
CA SER A 231 11.42 -3.14 2.78
C SER A 231 11.33 -4.56 2.24
N ALA A 232 12.39 -5.38 2.40
CA ALA A 232 12.35 -6.80 2.04
C ALA A 232 11.36 -7.57 2.94
N ILE A 233 11.41 -7.38 4.26
CA ILE A 233 10.44 -7.97 5.17
C ILE A 233 9.03 -7.49 4.83
N GLY A 234 8.84 -6.17 4.61
CA GLY A 234 7.57 -5.58 4.23
C GLY A 234 6.98 -6.21 2.96
N ALA A 235 7.78 -6.31 1.90
CA ALA A 235 7.35 -6.91 0.64
C ALA A 235 6.99 -8.39 0.79
N ILE A 236 7.81 -9.18 1.49
CA ILE A 236 7.58 -10.62 1.66
C ILE A 236 6.34 -10.89 2.52
N VAL A 237 6.17 -10.17 3.64
CA VAL A 237 4.97 -10.30 4.49
C VAL A 237 3.73 -9.88 3.73
N SER A 238 3.82 -8.82 2.90
CA SER A 238 2.73 -8.37 2.04
C SER A 238 2.38 -9.39 0.95
N THR A 239 3.40 -10.02 0.34
CA THR A 239 3.20 -11.10 -0.65
C THR A 239 2.51 -12.31 -0.03
N ILE A 240 2.95 -12.74 1.16
CA ILE A 240 2.31 -13.83 1.90
C ILE A 240 0.85 -13.46 2.25
N ALA A 241 0.60 -12.22 2.66
CA ALA A 241 -0.76 -11.76 2.94
C ALA A 241 -1.66 -11.79 1.69
N SER A 242 -1.10 -11.58 0.49
CA SER A 242 -1.84 -11.62 -0.79
C SER A 242 -2.18 -13.04 -1.27
N GLU A 243 -1.56 -14.09 -0.70
CA GLU A 243 -1.91 -15.49 -1.01
C GLU A 243 -3.31 -15.86 -0.49
N ASN A 244 -3.80 -15.14 0.52
CA ASN A 244 -5.19 -15.30 0.96
C ASN A 244 -6.11 -14.51 0.02
N PRO A 245 -7.02 -15.19 -0.72
CA PRO A 245 -7.92 -14.55 -1.69
C PRO A 245 -8.87 -13.52 -1.05
N ASP A 246 -9.10 -13.60 0.27
CA ASP A 246 -9.93 -12.66 1.00
C ASP A 246 -9.19 -11.36 1.35
N ASN A 247 -7.87 -11.29 1.15
CA ASN A 247 -7.06 -10.13 1.46
C ASN A 247 -6.75 -9.31 0.21
N THR A 248 -7.02 -8.02 0.27
CA THR A 248 -6.52 -7.05 -0.71
C THR A 248 -5.29 -6.35 -0.14
N VAL A 249 -4.12 -6.54 -0.76
CA VAL A 249 -2.88 -5.89 -0.35
C VAL A 249 -2.72 -4.56 -1.07
N LEU A 250 -2.49 -3.49 -0.33
CA LEU A 250 -2.25 -2.14 -0.84
C LEU A 250 -0.87 -1.65 -0.36
N ALA A 251 0.06 -1.53 -1.31
CA ALA A 251 1.37 -0.92 -1.08
C ALA A 251 1.25 0.59 -1.34
N LEU A 252 1.36 1.38 -0.29
CA LEU A 252 1.12 2.82 -0.31
C LEU A 252 2.44 3.57 -0.30
N THR A 253 2.49 4.68 -1.03
CA THR A 253 3.66 5.55 -1.12
C THR A 253 3.58 6.74 -0.18
N SER A 254 2.40 7.03 0.35
CA SER A 254 2.17 8.15 1.27
C SER A 254 1.06 7.84 2.27
N PRO A 255 1.01 8.56 3.43
CA PRO A 255 -0.09 8.44 4.38
C PRO A 255 -1.46 8.83 3.81
N ARG A 256 -1.51 9.70 2.80
CA ARG A 256 -2.76 10.13 2.12
C ARG A 256 -3.39 9.00 1.34
N ASP A 257 -2.56 8.13 0.76
CA ASP A 257 -3.04 6.98 -0.03
C ASP A 257 -3.85 6.00 0.85
N PHE A 258 -3.56 5.95 2.17
CA PHE A 258 -4.34 5.17 3.11
C PHE A 258 -5.80 5.63 3.18
N GLU A 259 -6.05 6.95 3.24
CA GLU A 259 -7.43 7.46 3.29
C GLU A 259 -8.20 7.15 2.01
N ALA A 260 -7.54 7.20 0.86
CA ALA A 260 -8.12 6.84 -0.43
C ALA A 260 -8.36 5.32 -0.56
N GLY A 261 -7.43 4.51 -0.02
CA GLY A 261 -7.50 3.04 -0.09
C GLY A 261 -8.32 2.39 1.02
N TRP A 262 -8.73 3.12 2.07
CA TRP A 262 -9.48 2.53 3.17
C TRP A 262 -10.99 2.52 2.91
N ASN A 263 -11.56 1.32 2.84
CA ASN A 263 -12.99 1.11 2.78
C ASN A 263 -13.49 0.51 4.11
N PRO A 264 -14.31 1.23 4.90
CA PRO A 264 -14.84 0.72 6.17
C PRO A 264 -15.69 -0.55 6.05
N ASN A 265 -16.18 -0.85 4.84
CA ASN A 265 -17.01 -2.02 4.57
C ASN A 265 -16.20 -3.24 4.07
N ASP A 266 -14.87 -3.09 3.94
CA ASP A 266 -13.97 -4.15 3.50
C ASP A 266 -12.91 -4.43 4.57
N PRO A 267 -13.08 -5.47 5.39
CA PRO A 267 -12.20 -5.77 6.53
C PRO A 267 -10.91 -6.51 6.13
N GLY A 268 -10.79 -7.00 4.89
CA GLY A 268 -9.69 -7.85 4.45
C GLY A 268 -8.50 -7.08 3.87
N ARG A 269 -8.31 -5.79 4.15
CA ARG A 269 -7.21 -5.01 3.55
C ARG A 269 -5.94 -5.09 4.39
N PHE A 270 -4.84 -5.34 3.69
CA PHE A 270 -3.47 -5.27 4.24
C PHE A 270 -2.75 -4.06 3.63
N PHE A 271 -2.33 -3.12 4.46
CA PHE A 271 -1.64 -1.90 4.05
C PHE A 271 -0.14 -2.00 4.34
N TRP A 272 0.68 -1.89 3.30
CA TRP A 272 2.13 -1.75 3.43
C TRP A 272 2.53 -0.32 3.09
N ILE A 273 3.12 0.40 4.06
CA ILE A 273 3.59 1.78 3.91
C ILE A 273 5.10 1.78 4.13
N ASP A 274 5.87 1.82 3.04
CA ASP A 274 7.32 1.91 3.11
C ASP A 274 7.74 3.35 3.38
N ASP A 275 8.77 3.53 4.24
CA ASP A 275 9.26 4.83 4.68
C ASP A 275 8.15 5.80 5.14
N ALA A 276 7.29 5.33 6.04
CA ALA A 276 6.04 5.98 6.47
C ALA A 276 6.19 7.44 6.94
N PHE A 277 7.35 7.86 7.37
CA PHE A 277 7.64 9.23 7.85
C PHE A 277 8.64 9.98 6.98
N GLY A 278 9.00 9.40 5.84
CA GLY A 278 10.00 9.90 4.89
C GLY A 278 11.21 8.97 4.78
N SER A 279 11.84 8.97 3.62
CA SER A 279 12.92 8.03 3.28
C SER A 279 14.28 8.44 3.85
N ASN A 280 14.72 9.68 3.63
CA ASN A 280 16.03 10.19 4.04
C ASN A 280 15.92 11.25 5.13
N VAL A 281 14.88 12.04 5.10
CA VAL A 281 14.57 13.08 6.07
C VAL A 281 13.12 12.97 6.52
N LEU A 282 12.84 13.47 7.73
CA LEU A 282 11.47 13.56 8.21
C LEU A 282 10.66 14.46 7.27
N ARG A 283 9.55 13.94 6.76
CA ARG A 283 8.60 14.70 5.95
C ARG A 283 7.49 15.24 6.84
N ASP A 284 7.47 16.56 6.97
CA ASP A 284 6.49 17.23 7.83
C ASP A 284 5.05 17.11 7.33
N ASP A 285 4.86 17.06 6.02
CA ASP A 285 3.57 16.75 5.42
C ASP A 285 3.08 15.34 5.81
N TYR A 286 3.98 14.33 5.82
CA TYR A 286 3.64 12.98 6.29
C TYR A 286 3.28 12.96 7.78
N VAL A 287 3.99 13.72 8.60
CA VAL A 287 3.69 13.81 10.05
C VAL A 287 2.28 14.36 10.27
N GLN A 288 1.88 15.39 9.53
CA GLN A 288 0.55 15.98 9.63
C GLN A 288 -0.54 15.06 9.10
N ASP A 289 -0.29 14.44 7.94
CA ASP A 289 -1.21 13.48 7.38
C ASP A 289 -1.43 12.30 8.35
N TRP A 290 -0.37 11.79 9.00
CA TRP A 290 -0.49 10.78 10.06
C TRP A 290 -1.22 11.28 11.29
N ALA A 291 -0.99 12.52 11.73
CA ALA A 291 -1.71 13.08 12.88
C ALA A 291 -3.22 13.04 12.69
N SER A 292 -3.70 13.28 11.46
CA SER A 292 -5.13 13.17 11.09
C SER A 292 -5.57 11.72 10.88
N ALA A 293 -4.73 10.87 10.31
CA ALA A 293 -5.06 9.52 9.89
C ALA A 293 -5.03 8.47 11.02
N PHE A 294 -4.30 8.68 12.12
CA PHE A 294 -4.16 7.66 13.18
C PHE A 294 -5.47 7.24 13.85
N SER A 295 -6.45 8.14 13.96
CA SER A 295 -7.78 7.76 14.46
C SER A 295 -8.49 6.81 13.51
N LYS A 296 -8.37 7.04 12.20
CA LYS A 296 -8.92 6.18 11.15
C LYS A 296 -8.18 4.84 11.08
N LEU A 297 -6.84 4.85 11.22
CA LEU A 297 -6.02 3.64 11.29
C LEU A 297 -6.46 2.74 12.44
N ARG A 298 -6.66 3.29 13.66
CA ARG A 298 -7.18 2.51 14.79
C ARG A 298 -8.57 1.94 14.53
N ALA A 299 -9.46 2.71 13.89
CA ALA A 299 -10.77 2.22 13.48
C ALA A 299 -10.63 1.08 12.45
N ALA A 300 -9.75 1.22 11.46
CA ALA A 300 -9.49 0.21 10.44
C ALA A 300 -8.95 -1.10 11.05
N ILE A 301 -8.02 -1.02 12.01
CA ILE A 301 -7.51 -2.21 12.74
C ILE A 301 -8.66 -2.94 13.45
N LYS A 302 -9.53 -2.21 14.15
CA LYS A 302 -10.70 -2.80 14.83
C LYS A 302 -11.66 -3.49 13.87
N HIS A 303 -11.72 -3.04 12.61
CA HIS A 303 -12.52 -3.66 11.54
C HIS A 303 -11.79 -4.77 10.78
N GLY A 304 -10.65 -5.25 11.28
CA GLY A 304 -9.95 -6.39 10.71
C GLY A 304 -8.85 -6.06 9.71
N ASN A 305 -8.63 -4.78 9.37
CA ASN A 305 -7.50 -4.41 8.50
C ASN A 305 -6.15 -4.56 9.21
N ARG A 306 -5.09 -4.76 8.44
CA ARG A 306 -3.72 -4.96 8.94
C ARG A 306 -2.78 -3.94 8.34
N PHE A 307 -1.75 -3.56 9.10
CA PHE A 307 -0.81 -2.51 8.72
C PHE A 307 0.64 -2.94 8.96
N LEU A 308 1.48 -2.73 7.97
CA LEU A 308 2.92 -2.82 8.08
C LEU A 308 3.53 -1.49 7.67
N LEU A 309 4.20 -0.82 8.59
CA LEU A 309 4.92 0.43 8.35
C LEU A 309 6.41 0.19 8.47
N THR A 310 7.20 0.90 7.68
CA THR A 310 8.66 0.92 7.86
C THR A 310 9.16 2.33 8.11
N SER A 311 10.26 2.47 8.83
CA SER A 311 10.95 3.76 9.02
C SER A 311 12.40 3.57 9.44
N ARG A 312 13.23 4.59 9.19
CA ARG A 312 14.54 4.70 9.83
C ARG A 312 14.38 5.11 11.30
N LYS A 313 15.22 4.60 12.19
CA LYS A 313 15.14 4.88 13.64
C LYS A 313 15.11 6.37 13.96
N HIS A 314 16.05 7.13 13.42
CA HIS A 314 16.18 8.58 13.68
C HIS A 314 14.99 9.39 13.11
N ILE A 315 14.43 8.98 11.97
CA ILE A 315 13.24 9.61 11.37
C ILE A 315 12.02 9.35 12.25
N TYR A 316 11.83 8.10 12.70
CA TYR A 316 10.75 7.76 13.62
C TYR A 316 10.85 8.51 14.95
N GLU A 317 12.04 8.61 15.54
CA GLU A 317 12.23 9.37 16.78
C GLU A 317 11.92 10.87 16.60
N ALA A 318 12.25 11.43 15.45
CA ALA A 318 11.88 12.81 15.12
C ALA A 318 10.35 12.95 14.92
N ALA A 319 9.71 11.99 14.21
CA ALA A 319 8.27 11.95 14.03
C ALA A 319 7.53 11.79 15.37
N ARG A 320 8.01 10.89 16.23
CA ARG A 320 7.44 10.60 17.55
C ARG A 320 7.37 11.83 18.43
N ARG A 321 8.40 12.67 18.41
CA ARG A 321 8.42 13.93 19.17
C ARG A 321 7.35 14.91 18.72
N ARG A 322 7.02 14.94 17.40
CA ARG A 322 6.03 15.85 16.81
C ARG A 322 4.60 15.31 16.90
N LEU A 323 4.41 14.02 16.70
CA LEU A 323 3.08 13.38 16.73
C LEU A 323 2.49 13.28 18.14
N GLY A 324 3.34 13.23 19.17
CA GLY A 324 2.93 13.05 20.55
C GLY A 324 2.44 11.62 20.89
N GLN A 325 2.44 11.29 22.18
CA GLN A 325 2.15 9.92 22.64
C GLN A 325 0.73 9.43 22.32
N ARG A 326 -0.27 10.33 22.29
CA ARG A 326 -1.66 9.94 22.02
C ARG A 326 -1.89 9.41 20.60
N ASN A 327 -1.19 9.97 19.63
CA ASN A 327 -1.30 9.54 18.24
C ASN A 327 -0.60 8.21 17.99
N LEU A 328 0.46 7.94 18.74
CA LEU A 328 1.28 6.72 18.62
C LEU A 328 0.97 5.68 19.70
N ALA A 329 -0.20 5.73 20.33
CA ALA A 329 -0.58 4.83 21.42
C ALA A 329 -0.44 3.34 21.06
N GLN A 330 -0.69 2.96 19.80
CA GLN A 330 -0.51 1.59 19.28
C GLN A 330 0.96 1.13 19.24
N PHE A 331 1.92 2.06 19.35
CA PHE A 331 3.35 1.76 19.37
C PHE A 331 4.00 2.09 20.74
N ALA A 332 3.20 2.57 21.70
CA ALA A 332 3.72 3.13 22.96
C ALA A 332 4.34 2.07 23.87
N ASP A 333 3.79 0.86 23.90
CA ASP A 333 4.28 -0.27 24.70
C ASP A 333 5.43 -1.04 24.03
N GLY A 334 5.79 -0.68 22.80
CA GLY A 334 6.84 -1.33 22.02
C GLY A 334 6.46 -2.69 21.40
N SER A 335 5.31 -3.26 21.74
CA SER A 335 4.91 -4.61 21.29
C SER A 335 4.65 -4.69 19.77
N ALA A 336 4.27 -3.57 19.15
CA ALA A 336 4.07 -3.44 17.71
C ALA A 336 5.28 -2.81 16.99
N VAL A 337 6.43 -2.69 17.64
CA VAL A 337 7.67 -2.12 17.06
C VAL A 337 8.73 -3.21 17.00
N VAL A 338 9.28 -3.45 15.82
CA VAL A 338 10.31 -4.47 15.59
C VAL A 338 11.58 -3.81 15.06
N ASP A 339 12.70 -4.03 15.75
CA ASP A 339 14.02 -3.63 15.27
C ASP A 339 14.58 -4.67 14.29
N VAL A 340 14.81 -4.24 13.06
CA VAL A 340 15.30 -5.13 11.99
C VAL A 340 16.83 -5.28 12.00
N GLY A 341 17.53 -4.46 12.81
CA GLY A 341 19.00 -4.46 12.84
C GLY A 341 19.64 -5.61 13.64
N GLU A 342 18.86 -6.31 14.47
CA GLU A 342 19.38 -7.40 15.30
C GLU A 342 19.39 -8.73 14.55
N LEU A 343 20.52 -9.07 13.94
CA LEU A 343 20.71 -10.33 13.24
C LEU A 343 21.65 -11.26 14.03
N THR A 344 21.30 -12.54 14.13
CA THR A 344 22.20 -13.56 14.66
C THR A 344 23.34 -13.85 13.66
N PHE A 345 24.42 -14.49 14.12
CA PHE A 345 25.50 -14.87 13.23
C PHE A 345 25.01 -15.81 12.11
N GLU A 346 24.15 -16.75 12.44
CA GLU A 346 23.57 -17.70 11.49
C GLU A 346 22.71 -16.98 10.43
N GLU A 347 21.90 -16.00 10.84
CA GLU A 347 21.11 -15.20 9.93
C GLU A 347 22.01 -14.37 8.99
N LYS A 348 23.07 -13.72 9.53
CA LYS A 348 24.06 -12.99 8.74
C LYS A 348 24.77 -13.92 7.73
N ALA A 349 25.21 -15.07 8.19
CA ALA A 349 25.89 -16.05 7.34
C ALA A 349 25.00 -16.58 6.22
N GLN A 350 23.72 -16.88 6.54
CA GLN A 350 22.76 -17.35 5.55
C GLN A 350 22.40 -16.28 4.52
N ILE A 351 22.17 -15.03 4.97
CA ILE A 351 21.91 -13.88 4.09
C ILE A 351 23.09 -13.69 3.14
N LEU A 352 24.30 -13.63 3.68
CA LEU A 352 25.53 -13.46 2.90
C LEU A 352 25.71 -14.59 1.88
N TYR A 353 25.56 -15.85 2.33
CA TYR A 353 25.67 -17.01 1.46
C TYR A 353 24.65 -16.95 0.31
N ASN A 354 23.39 -16.65 0.61
CA ASN A 354 22.35 -16.60 -0.40
C ASN A 354 22.65 -15.51 -1.46
N HIS A 355 23.04 -14.31 -1.03
CA HIS A 355 23.35 -13.22 -1.97
C HIS A 355 24.59 -13.53 -2.83
N VAL A 356 25.63 -14.08 -2.26
CA VAL A 356 26.84 -14.48 -3.02
C VAL A 356 26.54 -15.64 -3.96
N ASN A 357 25.79 -16.65 -3.51
CA ASN A 357 25.54 -17.86 -4.28
C ASN A 357 24.51 -17.68 -5.41
N PHE A 358 23.46 -16.92 -5.16
CA PHE A 358 22.36 -16.68 -6.12
C PHE A 358 22.46 -15.34 -6.84
N GLY A 359 23.46 -14.52 -6.53
CA GLY A 359 23.72 -13.25 -7.18
C GLY A 359 24.39 -13.40 -8.55
N GLU A 360 24.80 -12.28 -9.13
CA GLU A 360 25.34 -12.18 -10.51
C GLU A 360 26.86 -12.41 -10.60
N GLN A 361 27.50 -12.89 -9.53
CA GLN A 361 28.92 -13.14 -9.48
C GLN A 361 29.33 -14.36 -10.31
N SER A 362 30.53 -14.30 -10.90
CA SER A 362 31.14 -15.45 -11.60
C SER A 362 31.40 -16.61 -10.64
N GLN A 363 31.37 -17.84 -11.15
CA GLN A 363 31.65 -19.03 -10.33
C GLN A 363 33.06 -19.02 -9.74
N SER A 364 34.03 -18.51 -10.48
CA SER A 364 35.41 -18.38 -9.99
C SER A 364 35.51 -17.43 -8.81
N TRP A 365 34.84 -16.28 -8.90
CA TRP A 365 34.80 -15.30 -7.82
C TRP A 365 34.10 -15.87 -6.56
N ARG A 366 32.93 -16.51 -6.73
CA ARG A 366 32.22 -17.19 -5.61
C ARG A 366 33.12 -18.21 -4.90
N SER A 367 33.87 -19.02 -5.67
CA SER A 367 34.77 -20.00 -5.11
C SER A 367 35.92 -19.36 -4.31
N SER A 368 36.44 -18.23 -4.78
CA SER A 368 37.51 -17.48 -4.10
C SER A 368 37.02 -16.80 -2.82
N VAL A 369 35.79 -16.34 -2.77
CA VAL A 369 35.19 -15.65 -1.60
C VAL A 369 34.71 -16.63 -0.53
N LYS A 370 34.30 -17.82 -0.93
CA LYS A 370 33.65 -18.82 -0.05
C LYS A 370 34.45 -19.10 1.26
N PRO A 371 35.79 -19.24 1.27
CA PRO A 371 36.54 -19.46 2.50
C PRO A 371 36.46 -18.32 3.52
N HIS A 372 36.12 -17.09 3.08
CA HIS A 372 36.14 -15.88 3.88
C HIS A 372 34.76 -15.48 4.38
N LEU A 373 33.66 -16.15 3.94
CA LEU A 373 32.30 -15.76 4.27
C LEU A 373 32.01 -15.76 5.79
N ALA A 374 32.67 -16.63 6.56
CA ALA A 374 32.48 -16.65 8.01
C ALA A 374 33.04 -15.38 8.67
N ALA A 375 34.20 -14.90 8.27
CA ALA A 375 34.80 -13.67 8.78
C ALA A 375 33.93 -12.44 8.38
N VAL A 376 33.45 -12.44 7.14
CA VAL A 376 32.54 -11.37 6.62
C VAL A 376 31.22 -11.35 7.38
N ALA A 377 30.63 -12.50 7.69
CA ALA A 377 29.40 -12.59 8.49
C ALA A 377 29.60 -12.17 9.95
N ALA A 378 30.82 -12.25 10.48
CA ALA A 378 31.15 -11.84 11.84
C ALA A 378 31.24 -10.31 12.02
N VAL A 379 31.21 -9.53 10.95
CA VAL A 379 31.23 -8.06 11.02
C VAL A 379 30.07 -7.56 11.90
N HIS A 380 30.39 -6.65 12.83
CA HIS A 380 29.44 -6.15 13.82
C HIS A 380 28.25 -5.45 13.15
N ASP A 381 28.52 -4.47 12.32
CA ASP A 381 27.52 -3.63 11.64
C ASP A 381 27.09 -4.22 10.28
N PHE A 382 26.86 -5.54 10.28
CA PHE A 382 26.44 -6.25 9.07
C PHE A 382 25.09 -5.75 8.56
N LEU A 383 25.03 -5.38 7.30
CA LEU A 383 23.82 -4.92 6.63
C LEU A 383 23.46 -5.84 5.46
N PRO A 384 22.23 -6.41 5.43
CA PRO A 384 21.78 -7.29 4.34
C PRO A 384 21.90 -6.69 2.95
N GLY A 385 21.62 -5.39 2.78
CA GLY A 385 21.75 -4.72 1.49
C GLY A 385 23.22 -4.56 1.03
N ILE A 386 24.20 -4.63 1.93
CA ILE A 386 25.61 -4.67 1.55
C ILE A 386 26.00 -6.08 1.11
N ALA A 387 25.44 -7.12 1.75
CA ALA A 387 25.60 -8.49 1.29
C ALA A 387 24.98 -8.69 -0.11
N GLU A 388 23.83 -8.04 -0.41
CA GLU A 388 23.24 -8.01 -1.75
C GLU A 388 24.24 -7.43 -2.78
N ARG A 389 24.89 -6.29 -2.47
CA ARG A 389 25.90 -5.69 -3.34
C ARG A 389 27.13 -6.57 -3.51
N LEU A 390 27.56 -7.27 -2.46
CA LEU A 390 28.67 -8.23 -2.57
C LEU A 390 28.34 -9.37 -3.55
N GLY A 391 27.07 -9.71 -3.70
CA GLY A 391 26.56 -10.65 -4.69
C GLY A 391 26.47 -10.12 -6.12
N ASP A 392 26.64 -8.82 -6.35
CA ASP A 392 26.53 -8.15 -7.65
C ASP A 392 27.92 -7.78 -8.18
N SER A 393 28.23 -8.23 -9.41
CA SER A 393 29.54 -8.01 -10.07
C SER A 393 29.83 -6.53 -10.37
N ASN A 394 28.79 -5.70 -10.54
CA ASN A 394 28.96 -4.27 -10.79
C ASN A 394 29.49 -3.54 -9.56
N PHE A 395 29.02 -3.90 -8.36
CA PHE A 395 29.48 -3.29 -7.11
C PHE A 395 30.83 -3.83 -6.62
N THR A 396 31.29 -4.96 -7.13
CA THR A 396 32.53 -5.59 -6.72
C THR A 396 33.65 -5.47 -7.74
N LYS A 397 33.47 -4.65 -8.77
CA LYS A 397 34.47 -4.38 -9.80
C LYS A 397 35.74 -3.83 -9.16
N GLY A 398 36.86 -4.59 -9.29
CA GLY A 398 38.12 -4.23 -8.65
C GLY A 398 38.28 -4.69 -7.20
N LEU A 399 37.27 -5.27 -6.56
CA LEU A 399 37.36 -5.79 -5.21
C LEU A 399 38.15 -7.12 -5.21
N ALA A 400 39.25 -7.15 -4.51
CA ALA A 400 40.04 -8.38 -4.36
C ALA A 400 39.29 -9.38 -3.46
N PRO A 401 39.18 -10.67 -3.84
CA PRO A 401 38.49 -11.69 -3.05
C PRO A 401 39.37 -12.18 -1.88
N ARG A 402 39.79 -11.26 -1.02
CA ARG A 402 40.60 -11.50 0.18
C ARG A 402 39.81 -11.10 1.41
N GLU A 403 39.98 -11.79 2.52
CA GLU A 403 39.27 -11.55 3.75
C GLU A 403 39.25 -10.08 4.18
N SER A 404 40.43 -9.45 4.27
CA SER A 404 40.53 -8.03 4.67
C SER A 404 39.76 -7.08 3.75
N SER A 405 39.78 -7.33 2.44
CA SER A 405 39.06 -6.50 1.47
C SER A 405 37.53 -6.68 1.57
N LEU A 406 37.08 -7.93 1.79
CA LEU A 406 35.69 -8.27 1.93
C LEU A 406 35.10 -7.76 3.25
N VAL A 407 35.86 -7.85 4.34
CA VAL A 407 35.48 -7.30 5.65
C VAL A 407 35.34 -5.78 5.55
N ARG A 408 36.37 -5.10 4.98
CA ARG A 408 36.32 -3.65 4.77
C ARG A 408 35.14 -3.22 3.90
N PHE A 409 34.80 -3.98 2.87
CA PHE A 409 33.61 -3.71 2.04
C PHE A 409 32.30 -3.69 2.85
N MET A 410 32.21 -4.54 3.89
CA MET A 410 31.04 -4.57 4.77
C MET A 410 31.06 -3.47 5.84
N GLU A 411 32.25 -3.07 6.32
CA GLU A 411 32.43 -2.07 7.38
C GLU A 411 32.32 -0.64 6.86
N GLU A 412 32.81 -0.37 5.64
CA GLU A 412 32.85 0.96 5.00
C GLU A 412 32.04 1.01 3.69
N PRO A 413 30.75 0.65 3.73
CA PRO A 413 29.95 0.48 2.52
C PRO A 413 29.72 1.78 1.74
N THR A 414 29.66 2.90 2.44
CA THR A 414 29.45 4.22 1.82
C THR A 414 30.68 4.67 1.06
N GLU A 415 31.87 4.51 1.63
CA GLU A 415 33.12 4.85 0.95
C GLU A 415 33.32 4.04 -0.32
N HIS A 416 33.11 2.72 -0.24
CA HIS A 416 33.22 1.86 -1.43
C HIS A 416 32.18 2.23 -2.50
N LEU A 417 30.97 2.60 -2.11
CA LEU A 417 29.93 3.03 -3.05
C LEU A 417 30.28 4.38 -3.69
N ILE A 418 30.85 5.32 -2.93
CA ILE A 418 31.38 6.59 -3.44
C ILE A 418 32.49 6.31 -4.46
N ASP A 419 33.43 5.43 -4.13
CA ASP A 419 34.52 5.05 -5.04
C ASP A 419 33.96 4.39 -6.31
N THR A 420 32.98 3.51 -6.17
CA THR A 420 32.32 2.85 -7.30
C THR A 420 31.62 3.86 -8.22
N VAL A 421 30.85 4.82 -7.65
CA VAL A 421 30.18 5.88 -8.43
C VAL A 421 31.21 6.80 -9.10
N ASN A 422 32.28 7.18 -8.40
CA ASN A 422 33.34 8.01 -8.98
C ASN A 422 34.14 7.29 -10.09
N ALA A 423 34.17 5.96 -10.09
CA ALA A 423 34.80 5.16 -11.14
C ALA A 423 33.91 4.91 -12.36
N LEU A 424 32.62 5.28 -12.29
CA LEU A 424 31.73 5.25 -13.47
C LEU A 424 32.14 6.33 -14.46
N ASP A 425 31.88 6.07 -15.74
CA ASP A 425 32.04 7.06 -16.79
C ASP A 425 31.16 8.30 -16.51
N ASP A 426 31.63 9.48 -16.92
CA ASP A 426 30.95 10.75 -16.65
C ASP A 426 29.49 10.77 -17.13
N GLN A 427 29.16 10.05 -18.22
CA GLN A 427 27.78 9.92 -18.72
C GLN A 427 26.90 9.10 -17.76
N LEU A 428 27.44 8.02 -17.19
CA LEU A 428 26.74 7.21 -16.20
C LEU A 428 26.54 7.99 -14.90
N GLN A 429 27.54 8.78 -14.47
CA GLN A 429 27.38 9.69 -13.32
C GLN A 429 26.31 10.74 -13.60
N ALA A 430 26.26 11.31 -14.81
CA ALA A 430 25.23 12.25 -15.21
C ALA A 430 23.82 11.63 -15.15
N ALA A 431 23.68 10.37 -15.53
CA ALA A 431 22.42 9.63 -15.43
C ALA A 431 21.96 9.45 -13.98
N LEU A 432 22.88 9.15 -13.06
CA LEU A 432 22.57 9.07 -11.62
C LEU A 432 22.16 10.44 -11.05
N ILE A 433 22.84 11.52 -11.47
CA ILE A 433 22.50 12.88 -11.05
C ILE A 433 21.11 13.28 -11.58
N LEU A 434 20.78 12.90 -12.81
CA LEU A 434 19.46 13.17 -13.40
C LEU A 434 18.33 12.52 -12.58
N VAL A 435 18.49 11.28 -12.15
CA VAL A 435 17.53 10.60 -11.26
C VAL A 435 17.53 11.25 -9.87
N TYR A 436 18.70 11.67 -9.37
CA TYR A 436 18.83 12.31 -8.05
C TYR A 436 18.04 13.62 -7.94
N VAL A 437 18.07 14.47 -8.97
CA VAL A 437 17.32 15.74 -8.96
C VAL A 437 15.81 15.56 -9.11
N HIS A 438 15.38 14.38 -9.55
CA HIS A 438 13.98 13.98 -9.65
C HIS A 438 13.63 12.97 -8.56
N GLN A 439 13.66 13.34 -7.30
CA GLN A 439 13.52 12.43 -6.14
C GLN A 439 12.30 11.52 -6.17
N ALA A 440 11.19 11.96 -6.78
CA ALA A 440 10.02 11.11 -7.02
C ALA A 440 10.21 10.12 -8.18
N GLY A 441 11.44 10.00 -8.72
CA GLY A 441 11.80 9.25 -9.91
C GLY A 441 11.72 10.07 -11.19
N PHE A 442 12.63 9.77 -12.13
CA PHE A 442 12.67 10.41 -13.45
C PHE A 442 11.76 9.66 -14.43
N ASP A 443 10.75 10.32 -14.96
CA ASP A 443 9.90 9.81 -16.01
C ASP A 443 10.30 10.44 -17.35
N PRO A 444 10.80 9.66 -18.34
CA PRO A 444 11.17 10.19 -19.64
C PRO A 444 10.06 10.94 -20.36
N SER A 445 8.79 10.55 -20.12
CA SER A 445 7.62 11.13 -20.78
C SER A 445 7.05 12.34 -20.03
N ASN A 446 7.31 12.46 -18.73
CA ASN A 446 6.72 13.49 -17.87
C ASN A 446 7.67 13.88 -16.74
N HIS A 447 8.61 14.77 -17.04
CA HIS A 447 9.64 15.25 -16.11
C HIS A 447 9.73 16.78 -16.10
N ASP A 448 10.38 17.33 -15.07
CA ASP A 448 10.71 18.75 -15.03
C ASP A 448 11.81 19.06 -16.06
N ALA A 449 11.41 19.71 -17.17
CA ALA A 449 12.33 20.05 -18.25
C ALA A 449 13.46 20.98 -17.78
N SER A 450 13.22 21.86 -16.80
CA SER A 450 14.24 22.79 -16.29
C SER A 450 15.30 22.06 -15.47
N ALA A 451 14.90 21.08 -14.66
CA ALA A 451 15.80 20.23 -13.90
C ALA A 451 16.65 19.35 -14.84
N ALA A 452 16.02 18.74 -15.83
CA ALA A 452 16.70 17.90 -16.81
C ALA A 452 17.71 18.71 -17.65
N GLN A 453 17.32 19.90 -18.09
CA GLN A 453 18.20 20.82 -18.82
C GLN A 453 19.40 21.28 -17.99
N ALA A 454 19.19 21.58 -16.71
CA ALA A 454 20.29 21.98 -15.81
C ALA A 454 21.31 20.85 -15.63
N VAL A 455 20.88 19.60 -15.56
CA VAL A 455 21.79 18.45 -15.49
C VAL A 455 22.55 18.30 -16.81
N ALA A 456 21.89 18.46 -17.95
CA ALA A 456 22.53 18.41 -19.26
C ALA A 456 23.60 19.50 -19.43
N GLU A 457 23.30 20.74 -19.02
CA GLU A 457 24.27 21.85 -19.02
C GLU A 457 25.42 21.63 -18.05
N LEU A 458 25.14 21.13 -16.85
CA LEU A 458 26.15 20.84 -15.84
C LEU A 458 27.16 19.79 -16.29
N THR A 459 26.65 18.73 -16.94
CA THR A 459 27.46 17.58 -17.31
C THR A 459 28.04 17.68 -18.72
N GLY A 460 27.53 18.59 -19.55
CA GLY A 460 27.93 18.76 -20.96
C GLY A 460 27.38 17.69 -21.90
N TYR A 461 26.47 16.84 -21.43
CA TYR A 461 25.84 15.78 -22.23
C TYR A 461 24.39 16.12 -22.57
N SER A 462 23.94 15.77 -23.78
CA SER A 462 22.52 15.92 -24.13
C SER A 462 21.66 14.96 -23.30
N LEU A 463 20.42 15.36 -23.00
CA LEU A 463 19.47 14.57 -22.24
C LEU A 463 19.27 13.16 -22.81
N THR A 464 19.23 13.04 -24.14
CA THR A 464 19.11 11.74 -24.84
C THR A 464 20.29 10.82 -24.48
N LYS A 465 21.53 11.32 -24.56
CA LYS A 465 22.73 10.54 -24.22
C LYS A 465 22.73 10.11 -22.75
N ILE A 466 22.24 10.96 -21.86
CA ILE A 466 22.12 10.64 -20.42
C ILE A 466 21.07 9.53 -20.22
N GLN A 467 19.94 9.60 -20.93
CA GLN A 467 18.88 8.58 -20.85
C GLN A 467 19.31 7.22 -21.43
N ASP A 468 20.13 7.20 -22.48
CA ASP A 468 20.67 5.97 -23.05
C ASP A 468 21.46 5.15 -22.02
N CYS A 469 22.06 5.80 -21.02
CA CYS A 469 22.80 5.16 -19.92
C CYS A 469 21.92 4.42 -18.92
N PHE A 470 20.61 4.68 -18.88
CA PHE A 470 19.71 4.03 -17.92
C PHE A 470 19.65 2.51 -18.11
N ALA A 471 19.77 2.03 -19.34
CA ALA A 471 19.77 0.60 -19.63
C ALA A 471 20.99 -0.12 -19.00
N GLU A 472 22.15 0.52 -19.00
CA GLU A 472 23.37 -0.02 -18.40
C GLU A 472 23.32 0.01 -16.87
N LEU A 473 22.72 1.05 -16.29
CA LEU A 473 22.56 1.19 -14.84
C LEU A 473 21.41 0.37 -14.26
N LYS A 474 20.55 -0.21 -15.13
CA LYS A 474 19.39 -0.99 -14.71
C LYS A 474 19.81 -2.26 -13.97
N GLY A 475 19.17 -2.47 -12.81
CA GLY A 475 19.41 -3.65 -11.95
C GLY A 475 20.48 -3.39 -10.89
N SER A 476 21.54 -2.62 -11.19
CA SER A 476 22.59 -2.28 -10.24
C SER A 476 22.31 -0.96 -9.50
N PHE A 477 22.35 0.16 -10.20
CA PHE A 477 22.15 1.49 -9.62
C PHE A 477 20.72 1.99 -9.77
N LEU A 478 20.03 1.66 -10.86
CA LEU A 478 18.69 2.11 -11.17
C LEU A 478 17.72 0.94 -11.36
N LYS A 479 16.45 1.21 -11.05
CA LYS A 479 15.31 0.33 -11.34
C LYS A 479 14.20 1.12 -12.00
N LEU A 480 13.44 0.44 -12.87
CA LEU A 480 12.24 1.00 -13.49
C LEU A 480 11.03 0.61 -12.61
N SER A 481 10.32 1.61 -12.11
CA SER A 481 9.10 1.45 -11.30
C SER A 481 7.94 2.12 -12.04
N GLY A 482 7.13 1.34 -12.73
CA GLY A 482 6.16 1.86 -13.71
C GLY A 482 6.88 2.55 -14.87
N SER A 483 6.57 3.83 -15.12
CA SER A 483 7.26 4.67 -16.13
C SER A 483 8.49 5.40 -15.59
N LYS A 484 8.78 5.30 -14.27
CA LYS A 484 9.79 6.11 -13.60
C LYS A 484 11.06 5.33 -13.28
N TRP A 485 12.20 5.94 -13.58
CA TRP A 485 13.50 5.48 -13.13
C TRP A 485 13.78 5.98 -11.72
N THR A 486 14.09 5.07 -10.81
CA THR A 486 14.41 5.35 -9.41
C THR A 486 15.70 4.62 -9.02
N PHE A 487 16.32 5.02 -7.92
CA PHE A 487 17.46 4.26 -7.40
C PHE A 487 17.06 2.84 -7.01
N ALA A 488 17.89 1.88 -7.36
CA ALA A 488 17.70 0.48 -6.97
C ALA A 488 17.72 0.35 -5.44
N HIS A 489 18.56 1.17 -4.77
CA HIS A 489 18.67 1.21 -3.33
C HIS A 489 18.84 2.65 -2.80
N PRO A 490 18.22 3.03 -1.65
CA PRO A 490 18.32 4.39 -1.07
C PRO A 490 19.76 4.84 -0.77
N THR A 491 20.66 3.93 -0.40
CA THR A 491 22.06 4.27 -0.11
C THR A 491 22.84 4.82 -1.30
N ILE A 492 22.35 4.60 -2.53
CA ILE A 492 22.96 5.20 -3.73
C ILE A 492 22.68 6.72 -3.71
N SER A 493 21.48 7.11 -3.30
CA SER A 493 21.16 8.52 -3.06
C SER A 493 22.02 9.12 -1.96
N ASP A 494 22.25 8.37 -0.86
CA ASP A 494 23.09 8.82 0.25
C ASP A 494 24.55 9.05 -0.21
N ALA A 495 25.13 8.12 -0.97
CA ALA A 495 26.47 8.24 -1.53
C ALA A 495 26.57 9.43 -2.52
N LEU A 496 25.58 9.62 -3.39
CA LEU A 496 25.52 10.79 -4.28
C LEU A 496 25.44 12.11 -3.49
N THR A 497 24.71 12.13 -2.37
CA THR A 497 24.66 13.27 -1.47
C THR A 497 26.05 13.62 -0.96
N ASP A 498 26.84 12.64 -0.53
CA ASP A 498 28.21 12.86 -0.05
C ASP A 498 29.17 13.30 -1.17
N ILE A 499 29.04 12.71 -2.38
CA ILE A 499 29.80 13.16 -3.55
C ILE A 499 29.48 14.63 -3.89
N LEU A 500 28.20 14.99 -3.89
CA LEU A 500 27.75 16.34 -4.24
C LEU A 500 28.17 17.39 -3.19
N ARG A 501 28.22 17.00 -1.90
CA ARG A 501 28.76 17.86 -0.83
C ARG A 501 30.21 18.27 -1.08
N GLN A 502 31.00 17.37 -1.66
CA GLN A 502 32.41 17.62 -1.97
C GLN A 502 32.61 18.44 -3.25
N LYS A 503 31.55 18.63 -4.07
CA LYS A 503 31.61 19.32 -5.36
C LYS A 503 30.72 20.58 -5.39
N PRO A 504 31.15 21.72 -4.77
CA PRO A 504 30.31 22.94 -4.63
C PRO A 504 29.81 23.55 -5.94
N HIS A 505 30.57 23.37 -7.03
CA HIS A 505 30.16 23.85 -8.36
C HIS A 505 28.95 23.10 -8.92
N MET A 506 28.85 21.81 -8.61
CA MET A 506 27.68 20.99 -8.95
C MET A 506 26.47 21.41 -8.12
N MET A 507 26.67 21.76 -6.85
CA MET A 507 25.61 22.26 -5.97
C MET A 507 24.91 23.49 -6.53
N ALA A 508 25.68 24.46 -7.07
CA ALA A 508 25.11 25.68 -7.66
C ALA A 508 24.23 25.37 -8.89
N ALA A 509 24.62 24.40 -9.71
CA ALA A 509 23.83 23.98 -10.85
C ALA A 509 22.58 23.18 -10.43
N LEU A 510 22.71 22.33 -9.41
CA LEU A 510 21.58 21.60 -8.82
C LEU A 510 20.52 22.54 -8.25
N ILE A 511 20.92 23.58 -7.50
CA ILE A 511 19.99 24.58 -6.96
C ILE A 511 19.23 25.27 -8.09
N ARG A 512 19.89 25.61 -9.20
CA ARG A 512 19.24 26.26 -10.36
C ARG A 512 18.27 25.37 -11.10
N GLY A 513 18.58 24.07 -11.19
CA GLY A 513 17.85 23.10 -11.99
C GLY A 513 16.92 22.18 -11.22
N ALA A 514 17.19 21.90 -9.94
CA ALA A 514 16.36 21.00 -9.16
C ALA A 514 14.90 21.50 -9.07
N THR A 515 13.95 20.55 -8.99
CA THR A 515 12.55 20.90 -8.75
C THR A 515 12.40 21.59 -7.39
N THR A 516 11.38 22.42 -7.24
CA THR A 516 11.10 23.05 -5.94
C THR A 516 10.87 22.00 -4.87
N ASP A 517 10.15 20.93 -5.18
CA ASP A 517 9.88 19.82 -4.24
C ASP A 517 11.19 19.14 -3.81
N THR A 518 12.13 18.94 -4.73
CA THR A 518 13.46 18.39 -4.42
C THR A 518 14.23 19.31 -3.47
N ILE A 519 14.23 20.62 -3.72
CA ILE A 519 14.89 21.59 -2.84
C ILE A 519 14.26 21.54 -1.45
N LEU A 520 12.94 21.66 -1.38
CA LEU A 520 12.22 21.72 -0.11
C LEU A 520 12.29 20.40 0.70
N SER A 521 12.49 19.26 0.04
CA SER A 521 12.57 17.95 0.72
C SER A 521 14.00 17.53 1.10
N SER A 522 15.03 17.92 0.34
CA SER A 522 16.36 17.31 0.43
C SER A 522 17.47 18.26 0.80
N PHE A 523 17.21 19.57 0.82
CA PHE A 523 18.24 20.55 1.10
C PHE A 523 18.05 21.22 2.47
N THR A 524 19.14 21.70 3.05
CA THR A 524 19.18 22.57 4.22
C THR A 524 20.26 23.63 4.03
N CYS A 525 20.12 24.81 4.60
CA CYS A 525 21.15 25.83 4.52
C CYS A 525 22.22 25.63 5.58
N GLU A 526 23.44 26.08 5.28
CA GLU A 526 24.52 26.15 6.25
C GLU A 526 24.10 27.02 7.46
N GLY A 527 24.42 26.56 8.66
CA GLY A 527 24.02 27.25 9.92
C GLY A 527 22.60 26.90 10.41
N SER A 528 21.80 26.18 9.64
CA SER A 528 20.52 25.64 10.12
C SER A 528 20.73 24.33 10.90
N PRO A 529 19.77 23.90 11.74
CA PRO A 529 19.87 22.62 12.42
C PRO A 529 20.22 21.50 11.42
N LEU A 530 21.30 20.79 11.68
CA LEU A 530 21.76 19.70 10.82
C LEU A 530 20.68 18.61 10.72
N ILE A 531 20.10 18.48 9.55
CA ILE A 531 19.27 17.34 9.21
C ILE A 531 20.22 16.30 8.61
N ARG A 532 20.31 15.14 9.26
CA ARG A 532 21.11 14.03 8.77
C ARG A 532 20.65 13.69 7.35
N ASP A 533 21.58 13.48 6.43
CA ASP A 533 21.34 13.13 5.03
C ASP A 533 20.76 14.22 4.11
N ALA A 534 20.63 15.47 4.58
CA ALA A 534 20.29 16.60 3.72
C ALA A 534 21.51 17.18 3.02
N LEU A 535 21.32 17.69 1.80
CA LEU A 535 22.34 18.48 1.10
C LEU A 535 22.45 19.86 1.75
N VAL A 536 23.61 20.17 2.28
CA VAL A 536 23.87 21.49 2.91
C VAL A 536 24.24 22.51 1.83
N ILE A 537 23.42 23.53 1.70
CA ILE A 537 23.66 24.65 0.79
C ILE A 537 24.65 25.61 1.48
N PRO A 538 25.86 25.83 0.92
CA PRO A 538 26.79 26.80 1.45
C PRO A 538 26.22 28.24 1.39
N ALA A 539 26.52 29.09 2.39
CA ALA A 539 26.01 30.45 2.48
C ALA A 539 26.29 31.31 1.21
N LYS A 540 27.37 31.04 0.49
CA LYS A 540 27.68 31.67 -0.80
C LYS A 540 26.66 31.40 -1.92
N LEU A 541 25.78 30.41 -1.76
CA LEU A 541 24.74 30.03 -2.72
C LEU A 541 23.32 30.47 -2.28
N ASP A 542 23.20 31.20 -1.17
CA ASP A 542 21.92 31.69 -0.66
C ASP A 542 21.14 32.52 -1.69
N ASP A 543 21.82 33.38 -2.45
CA ASP A 543 21.17 34.19 -3.49
C ASP A 543 20.63 33.34 -4.65
N ALA A 544 21.37 32.31 -5.02
CA ALA A 544 20.91 31.37 -6.06
C ALA A 544 19.68 30.59 -5.59
N LEU A 545 19.65 30.20 -4.31
CA LEU A 545 18.51 29.52 -3.71
C LEU A 545 17.28 30.44 -3.65
N VAL A 546 17.43 31.68 -3.17
CA VAL A 546 16.35 32.67 -3.11
C VAL A 546 15.77 32.93 -4.51
N ALA A 547 16.63 33.14 -5.51
CA ALA A 547 16.21 33.32 -6.90
C ALA A 547 15.44 32.10 -7.45
N ARG A 548 15.81 30.88 -7.05
CA ARG A 548 15.14 29.64 -7.45
C ARG A 548 13.78 29.47 -6.77
N LEU A 549 13.70 29.72 -5.48
CA LEU A 549 12.44 29.68 -4.72
C LEU A 549 11.44 30.72 -5.24
N GLY A 550 11.93 31.87 -5.73
CA GLY A 550 11.09 32.93 -6.33
C GLY A 550 10.37 32.55 -7.62
N ARG A 551 10.72 31.42 -8.25
CA ARG A 551 10.06 30.89 -9.46
C ARG A 551 8.97 29.85 -9.17
N THR A 552 8.58 29.69 -7.91
CA THR A 552 7.61 28.67 -7.49
C THR A 552 6.18 29.08 -7.86
N PRO A 553 5.38 28.24 -8.54
CA PRO A 553 3.97 28.51 -8.79
C PRO A 553 3.15 28.60 -7.50
N ASP A 554 2.03 29.35 -7.55
CA ASP A 554 1.10 29.60 -6.42
C ASP A 554 0.24 28.38 -6.03
N GLU A 555 0.84 27.22 -5.79
CA GLU A 555 0.13 26.04 -5.31
C GLU A 555 0.18 25.97 -3.77
N TRP A 556 -0.99 25.82 -3.11
CA TRP A 556 -1.13 25.85 -1.65
C TRP A 556 -0.23 24.87 -0.89
N HIS A 557 -0.09 23.64 -1.36
CA HIS A 557 0.74 22.63 -0.71
C HIS A 557 2.25 22.97 -0.79
N ARG A 558 2.68 23.62 -1.90
CA ARG A 558 4.07 24.11 -2.07
C ARG A 558 4.34 25.30 -1.18
N ASN A 559 3.37 26.18 -0.99
CA ASN A 559 3.49 27.31 -0.05
C ASN A 559 3.69 26.83 1.39
N TRP A 560 3.02 25.76 1.78
CA TRP A 560 3.20 25.14 3.09
C TRP A 560 4.58 24.50 3.25
N MET A 561 5.03 23.71 2.28
CA MET A 561 6.37 23.13 2.27
C MET A 561 7.46 24.21 2.28
N LEU A 562 7.26 25.30 1.54
CA LEU A 562 8.16 26.46 1.54
C LEU A 562 8.21 27.13 2.91
N PHE A 563 7.07 27.40 3.53
CA PHE A 563 7.01 27.94 4.88
C PHE A 563 7.78 27.06 5.88
N HIS A 564 7.60 25.77 5.79
CA HIS A 564 8.28 24.79 6.65
C HIS A 564 9.80 24.77 6.41
N PHE A 565 10.22 24.79 5.15
CA PHE A 565 11.63 24.88 4.78
C PHE A 565 12.25 26.17 5.35
N LEU A 566 11.59 27.30 5.16
CA LEU A 566 12.05 28.58 5.65
C LEU A 566 12.14 28.66 7.17
N SER A 567 11.22 28.00 7.89
CA SER A 567 11.20 28.02 9.36
C SER A 567 12.26 27.13 10.01
N TYR A 568 12.63 26.02 9.36
CA TYR A 568 13.45 24.98 10.01
C TYR A 568 14.74 24.61 9.27
N ARG A 569 14.88 24.97 7.99
CA ARG A 569 15.99 24.53 7.14
C ARG A 569 16.71 25.67 6.42
N ALA A 570 16.13 26.86 6.36
CA ALA A 570 16.74 28.01 5.74
C ALA A 570 17.68 28.73 6.72
N SER A 571 18.74 29.33 6.18
CA SER A 571 19.54 30.31 6.94
C SER A 571 18.71 31.57 7.23
N GLU A 572 19.08 32.34 8.25
CA GLU A 572 18.43 33.64 8.53
C GLU A 572 18.47 34.57 7.30
N ALA A 573 19.56 34.52 6.54
CA ALA A 573 19.73 35.33 5.32
C ALA A 573 18.76 34.90 4.22
N VAL A 574 18.60 33.57 3.96
CA VAL A 574 17.64 33.03 2.99
C VAL A 574 16.22 33.33 3.43
N PHE A 575 15.91 33.15 4.72
CA PHE A 575 14.60 33.47 5.28
C PHE A 575 14.22 34.93 5.04
N ALA A 576 15.10 35.86 5.44
CA ALA A 576 14.85 37.30 5.32
C ALA A 576 14.68 37.75 3.85
N LYS A 577 15.58 37.29 2.97
CA LYS A 577 15.53 37.61 1.53
C LYS A 577 14.29 37.03 0.85
N THR A 578 13.93 35.79 1.18
CA THR A 578 12.77 35.14 0.61
C THR A 578 11.47 35.80 1.06
N ILE A 579 11.33 36.14 2.35
CA ILE A 579 10.16 36.88 2.86
C ILE A 579 10.06 38.27 2.20
N GLN A 580 11.18 38.96 2.00
CA GLN A 580 11.17 40.26 1.32
C GLN A 580 10.71 40.15 -0.14
N GLN A 581 11.14 39.12 -0.85
CA GLN A 581 10.77 38.87 -2.24
C GLN A 581 9.31 38.42 -2.38
N PHE A 582 8.78 37.64 -1.41
CA PHE A 582 7.42 37.11 -1.39
C PHE A 582 6.42 37.93 -0.57
N ARG A 583 6.78 39.12 -0.15
CA ARG A 583 5.93 40.00 0.68
C ARG A 583 4.52 40.19 0.14
N ILE A 584 4.34 40.08 -1.18
CA ILE A 584 3.06 40.19 -1.84
C ILE A 584 2.20 38.93 -1.62
N CYS A 585 2.80 37.75 -1.60
CA CYS A 585 2.07 36.47 -1.45
C CYS A 585 1.65 36.16 -0.01
N PHE A 586 2.52 36.45 0.98
CA PHE A 586 2.19 36.20 2.39
C PHE A 586 1.31 37.32 3.01
N GLY A 587 1.34 38.53 2.51
CA GLY A 587 0.46 39.62 2.94
C GLY A 587 -1.01 39.37 2.61
N ALA A 588 -1.30 38.69 1.52
CA ALA A 588 -2.66 38.29 1.14
C ALA A 588 -3.25 37.20 2.06
N LEU A 589 -2.40 36.36 2.66
CA LEU A 589 -2.78 35.29 3.59
C LEU A 589 -2.94 35.77 5.04
N ALA A 590 -2.19 36.78 5.48
CA ALA A 590 -2.13 37.19 6.87
C ALA A 590 -3.07 38.36 7.23
N GLY A 591 -3.65 39.09 6.29
CA GLY A 591 -4.63 40.18 6.54
C GLY A 591 -4.26 41.26 7.56
N LYS A 592 -3.02 41.26 8.12
CA LYS A 592 -2.48 42.25 9.06
C LYS A 592 -0.95 42.27 9.04
N PRO A 593 -0.31 43.43 9.21
CA PRO A 593 1.14 43.52 9.35
C PRO A 593 1.54 42.90 10.71
N THR A 594 2.23 41.79 10.69
CA THR A 594 2.76 41.18 11.90
C THR A 594 4.02 41.93 12.36
N SER A 595 3.90 42.66 13.45
CA SER A 595 4.99 42.81 14.40
C SER A 595 5.43 41.42 14.84
N ARG A 596 6.76 41.17 14.95
CA ARG A 596 7.40 39.95 15.39
C ARG A 596 6.53 39.14 16.35
N ALA A 597 6.00 38.02 15.89
CA ALA A 597 5.48 36.99 16.78
C ALA A 597 6.69 36.21 17.33
N THR A 598 7.05 36.49 18.57
CA THR A 598 7.82 35.57 19.42
C THR A 598 7.03 34.28 19.51
N ILE A 599 7.61 33.22 18.99
CA ILE A 599 7.11 31.83 19.17
C ILE A 599 7.43 31.48 20.63
N PRO A 600 6.47 31.01 21.45
CA PRO A 600 6.76 30.46 22.77
C PRO A 600 7.56 29.15 22.60
N ASP A 601 8.49 28.92 23.51
CA ASP A 601 9.38 27.76 23.63
C ASP A 601 8.65 26.39 23.64
#